data_74b79115ebdfac08024e637b2afa9c82
#
_entry.id   74b79115ebdfac08024e637b2afa9c82
#
_cell.length_a   1.000
_cell.length_b   1.000
_cell.length_c   1.000
_cell.angle_alpha   90.00
_cell.angle_beta   90.00
_cell.angle_gamma   90.00
#
_symmetry.space_group_name_H-M   'P 1'
#
loop_
_entity.id
_entity.type
_entity.pdbx_description
1 polymer ?
#
loop_
_entity_poly.entity_id
_entity_poly.type
_entity_poly.pdbx_seq_one_letter_code
_entity_poly.pdbx_strand_id
1 'polypeptide(L)'
;MKPRTLVTQRLYFGVDAFRLREASGKVLSRVVGLAPDRARVRAADIQHDFGVDTVEGTLLVEEMVADGLLARRTGGSGEYQLTERFREYANARVVEPLTRARARLIVGQARQLTDRINTEWTRNPLEIAALAPFGSYLSQEPVLEALPLGIIVRIRPAPRRARWRMLTKADGAHEIRGAFKALSSFVHAQLCTEVGELPTPFAVVYQALDDDA
;
A
#
# COMPACT_ATOMS: atom_id res chain seq x y z
N MET A 1 10.64 2.39 6.00
CA MET A 1 9.59 1.40 5.67
C MET A 1 8.23 1.99 6.01
N LYS A 2 7.23 1.97 5.11
CA LYS A 2 5.86 2.41 5.47
C LYS A 2 5.15 1.27 6.21
N PRO A 3 4.52 1.53 7.36
CA PRO A 3 3.75 0.52 8.05
C PRO A 3 2.57 0.07 7.15
N ARG A 4 2.27 -1.21 7.19
CA ARG A 4 1.11 -1.79 6.51
C ARG A 4 -0.17 -1.26 7.16
N THR A 5 -1.23 -1.12 6.39
CA THR A 5 -2.56 -0.77 6.92
C THR A 5 -3.41 -2.03 6.97
N LEU A 6 -3.96 -2.34 8.13
CA LEU A 6 -4.94 -3.39 8.36
C LEU A 6 -6.30 -2.77 8.63
N VAL A 7 -7.34 -3.37 8.13
CA VAL A 7 -8.72 -2.88 8.25
C VAL A 7 -9.47 -3.73 9.28
N THR A 8 -10.11 -3.10 10.26
CA THR A 8 -10.74 -3.77 11.43
C THR A 8 -11.79 -4.82 11.08
N GLN A 9 -12.53 -4.63 10.00
CA GLN A 9 -13.62 -5.54 9.59
C GLN A 9 -13.17 -6.69 8.68
N ARG A 10 -11.86 -6.83 8.47
CA ARG A 10 -11.28 -7.89 7.65
C ARG A 10 -10.57 -8.92 8.50
N LEU A 11 -10.76 -10.18 8.17
CA LEU A 11 -9.95 -11.28 8.68
C LEU A 11 -8.69 -11.45 7.82
N TYR A 12 -7.59 -11.67 8.47
CA TYR A 12 -6.29 -11.95 7.88
C TYR A 12 -5.79 -13.27 8.47
N PHE A 13 -5.60 -14.26 7.64
CA PHE A 13 -5.23 -15.59 8.13
C PHE A 13 -6.20 -16.11 9.20
N GLY A 14 -7.51 -15.86 9.02
CA GLY A 14 -8.54 -16.24 9.96
C GLY A 14 -8.66 -15.42 11.25
N VAL A 15 -7.75 -14.45 11.50
CA VAL A 15 -7.77 -13.61 12.70
C VAL A 15 -8.07 -12.15 12.37
N ASP A 16 -8.66 -11.42 13.32
CA ASP A 16 -8.94 -10.01 13.16
C ASP A 16 -7.64 -9.14 13.15
N ALA A 17 -7.77 -7.93 12.62
CA ALA A 17 -6.65 -7.02 12.42
C ALA A 17 -5.89 -6.63 13.70
N PHE A 18 -6.61 -6.45 14.83
CA PHE A 18 -5.98 -6.10 16.10
C PHE A 18 -5.20 -7.27 16.67
N ARG A 19 -5.83 -8.45 16.69
CA ARG A 19 -5.22 -9.69 17.15
C ARG A 19 -3.99 -10.04 16.31
N LEU A 20 -4.11 -9.93 14.97
CA LEU A 20 -2.97 -10.17 14.07
C LEU A 20 -1.79 -9.26 14.40
N ARG A 21 -2.01 -7.95 14.51
CA ARG A 21 -0.96 -6.98 14.85
C ARG A 21 -0.33 -7.28 16.20
N GLU A 22 -1.16 -7.49 17.23
CA GLU A 22 -0.69 -7.73 18.62
C GLU A 22 0.12 -9.02 18.71
N ALA A 23 -0.42 -10.13 18.18
CA ALA A 23 0.26 -11.42 18.19
C ALA A 23 1.55 -11.39 17.37
N SER A 24 1.52 -10.77 16.17
CA SER A 24 2.74 -10.59 15.37
C SER A 24 3.80 -9.77 16.12
N GLY A 25 3.40 -8.76 16.89
CA GLY A 25 4.30 -7.99 17.76
C GLY A 25 4.94 -8.85 18.84
N LYS A 26 4.17 -9.73 19.50
CA LYS A 26 4.68 -10.70 20.51
C LYS A 26 5.69 -11.66 19.88
N VAL A 27 5.35 -12.26 18.74
CA VAL A 27 6.26 -13.16 18.00
C VAL A 27 7.54 -12.43 17.60
N LEU A 28 7.44 -11.21 17.07
CA LEU A 28 8.60 -10.41 16.68
C LEU A 28 9.51 -10.11 17.88
N SER A 29 8.95 -9.80 19.05
CA SER A 29 9.72 -9.49 20.27
C SER A 29 10.60 -10.65 20.74
N ARG A 30 10.24 -11.90 20.42
CA ARG A 30 11.05 -13.09 20.75
C ARG A 30 12.38 -13.14 20.01
N VAL A 31 12.47 -12.49 18.83
CA VAL A 31 13.66 -12.55 17.96
C VAL A 31 14.39 -11.22 17.81
N VAL A 32 13.82 -10.13 18.33
CA VAL A 32 14.47 -8.82 18.29
C VAL A 32 15.78 -8.86 19.09
N GLY A 33 16.87 -8.38 18.49
CA GLY A 33 18.19 -8.35 19.10
C GLY A 33 18.97 -9.67 19.02
N LEU A 34 18.37 -10.73 18.48
CA LEU A 34 19.09 -11.98 18.24
C LEU A 34 19.87 -11.92 16.93
N ALA A 35 21.00 -12.62 16.90
CA ALA A 35 21.77 -12.84 15.67
C ALA A 35 20.91 -13.62 14.63
N PRO A 36 21.08 -13.40 13.32
CA PRO A 36 20.24 -13.99 12.27
C PRO A 36 20.14 -15.52 12.32
N ASP A 37 21.19 -16.21 12.77
CA ASP A 37 21.22 -17.66 12.96
C ASP A 37 20.35 -18.13 14.13
N ARG A 38 20.13 -17.27 15.13
CA ARG A 38 19.31 -17.51 16.33
C ARG A 38 17.92 -16.91 16.25
N ALA A 39 17.67 -16.00 15.32
CA ALA A 39 16.38 -15.32 15.11
C ALA A 39 15.36 -16.27 14.45
N ARG A 40 14.87 -17.24 15.22
CA ARG A 40 13.94 -18.29 14.81
C ARG A 40 12.78 -18.43 15.78
N VAL A 41 11.64 -18.80 15.27
CA VAL A 41 10.41 -19.09 16.03
C VAL A 41 9.92 -20.48 15.67
N ARG A 42 9.29 -21.16 16.63
CA ARG A 42 8.64 -22.45 16.40
C ARG A 42 7.17 -22.25 16.13
N ALA A 43 6.54 -23.20 15.44
CA ALA A 43 5.09 -23.20 15.24
C ALA A 43 4.34 -23.05 16.58
N ALA A 44 4.77 -23.76 17.62
CA ALA A 44 4.17 -23.68 18.94
C ALA A 44 4.24 -22.27 19.58
N ASP A 45 5.34 -21.52 19.34
CA ASP A 45 5.44 -20.13 19.83
C ASP A 45 4.44 -19.22 19.12
N ILE A 46 4.27 -19.41 17.80
CA ILE A 46 3.28 -18.66 17.01
C ILE A 46 1.86 -19.01 17.49
N GLN A 47 1.54 -20.29 17.63
CA GLN A 47 0.24 -20.75 18.14
C GLN A 47 -0.10 -20.14 19.49
N HIS A 48 0.85 -20.17 20.41
CA HIS A 48 0.71 -19.59 21.75
C HIS A 48 0.44 -18.08 21.69
N ASP A 49 1.26 -17.32 20.93
CA ASP A 49 1.14 -15.87 20.88
C ASP A 49 -0.13 -15.42 20.15
N PHE A 50 -0.61 -16.22 19.19
CA PHE A 50 -1.88 -16.00 18.51
C PHE A 50 -3.08 -16.51 19.30
N GLY A 51 -2.88 -17.29 20.37
CA GLY A 51 -3.92 -17.86 21.19
C GLY A 51 -4.86 -18.78 20.40
N VAL A 52 -4.32 -19.54 19.44
CA VAL A 52 -5.04 -20.51 18.60
C VAL A 52 -4.69 -21.93 19.03
N ASP A 53 -5.60 -22.87 18.79
CA ASP A 53 -5.33 -24.27 19.02
C ASP A 53 -4.32 -24.86 18.02
N THR A 54 -3.97 -26.13 18.19
CA THR A 54 -2.97 -26.79 17.33
C THR A 54 -3.42 -26.90 15.87
N VAL A 55 -4.72 -27.12 15.61
CA VAL A 55 -5.25 -27.28 14.25
C VAL A 55 -5.30 -25.91 13.53
N GLU A 56 -5.95 -24.94 14.16
CA GLU A 56 -6.01 -23.56 13.66
C GLU A 56 -4.61 -22.96 13.48
N GLY A 57 -3.72 -23.21 14.44
CA GLY A 57 -2.34 -22.72 14.40
C GLY A 57 -1.51 -23.36 13.29
N THR A 58 -1.76 -24.61 12.95
CA THR A 58 -1.09 -25.25 11.81
C THR A 58 -1.53 -24.59 10.50
N LEU A 59 -2.84 -24.38 10.30
CA LEU A 59 -3.37 -23.69 9.13
C LEU A 59 -2.85 -22.25 9.04
N LEU A 60 -2.86 -21.50 10.15
CA LEU A 60 -2.33 -20.16 10.25
C LEU A 60 -0.87 -20.08 9.81
N VAL A 61 -0.02 -20.99 10.30
CA VAL A 61 1.41 -21.03 9.95
C VAL A 61 1.60 -21.37 8.48
N GLU A 62 0.83 -22.32 7.93
CA GLU A 62 0.88 -22.69 6.51
C GLU A 62 0.49 -21.53 5.61
N GLU A 63 -0.60 -20.82 5.92
CA GLU A 63 -1.01 -19.62 5.19
C GLU A 63 0.05 -18.50 5.27
N MET A 64 0.63 -18.29 6.44
CA MET A 64 1.72 -17.31 6.62
C MET A 64 2.97 -17.69 5.81
N VAL A 65 3.28 -18.96 5.66
CA VAL A 65 4.37 -19.44 4.80
C VAL A 65 4.02 -19.23 3.33
N ALA A 66 2.82 -19.62 2.91
CA ALA A 66 2.35 -19.44 1.53
C ALA A 66 2.37 -17.96 1.10
N ASP A 67 1.99 -17.07 2.00
CA ASP A 67 2.01 -15.62 1.79
C ASP A 67 3.40 -14.98 1.98
N GLY A 68 4.42 -15.78 2.32
CA GLY A 68 5.80 -15.31 2.46
C GLY A 68 6.06 -14.45 3.71
N LEU A 69 5.24 -14.56 4.76
CA LEU A 69 5.50 -13.95 6.06
C LEU A 69 6.56 -14.73 6.84
N LEU A 70 6.50 -16.04 6.69
CA LEU A 70 7.42 -16.99 7.33
C LEU A 70 8.22 -17.73 6.25
N ALA A 71 9.51 -17.89 6.47
CA ALA A 71 10.36 -18.73 5.65
C ALA A 71 10.71 -20.01 6.42
N ARG A 72 10.44 -21.18 5.81
CA ARG A 72 10.87 -22.47 6.35
C ARG A 72 12.39 -22.56 6.34
N ARG A 73 12.97 -23.05 7.40
CA ARG A 73 14.41 -23.23 7.47
C ARG A 73 14.79 -24.63 6.97
N THR A 74 15.80 -24.71 6.09
CA THR A 74 16.39 -25.96 5.66
C THR A 74 17.11 -26.64 6.84
N GLY A 75 16.68 -27.85 7.19
CA GLY A 75 17.34 -28.67 8.23
C GLY A 75 16.71 -28.64 9.63
N GLY A 76 15.66 -27.85 9.88
CA GLY A 76 14.92 -27.82 11.15
C GLY A 76 13.45 -28.12 10.97
N SER A 77 12.93 -29.21 11.55
CA SER A 77 11.49 -29.48 11.54
C SER A 77 10.77 -28.47 12.43
N GLY A 78 9.85 -27.68 11.87
CA GLY A 78 8.97 -26.77 12.62
C GLY A 78 9.60 -25.46 13.11
N GLU A 79 10.75 -25.06 12.55
CA GLU A 79 11.36 -23.74 12.80
C GLU A 79 11.21 -22.82 11.59
N TYR A 80 10.91 -21.56 11.87
CA TYR A 80 10.65 -20.52 10.87
C TYR A 80 11.49 -19.27 11.14
N GLN A 81 11.85 -18.60 10.07
CA GLN A 81 12.46 -17.28 10.11
C GLN A 81 11.41 -16.24 9.74
N LEU A 82 11.34 -15.14 10.50
CA LEU A 82 10.46 -14.02 10.21
C LEU A 82 11.01 -13.22 9.02
N THR A 83 10.19 -13.00 8.01
CA THR A 83 10.55 -12.19 6.86
C THR A 83 10.32 -10.70 7.14
N GLU A 84 10.78 -9.84 6.24
CA GLU A 84 10.47 -8.40 6.31
C GLU A 84 8.96 -8.15 6.24
N ARG A 85 8.24 -8.96 5.44
CA ARG A 85 6.78 -8.88 5.32
C ARG A 85 6.07 -9.19 6.65
N PHE A 86 6.58 -10.10 7.47
CA PHE A 86 6.06 -10.33 8.82
C PHE A 86 6.19 -9.08 9.70
N ARG A 87 7.35 -8.39 9.62
CA ARG A 87 7.59 -7.15 10.37
C ARG A 87 6.63 -6.03 9.98
N GLU A 88 6.20 -5.98 8.71
CA GLU A 88 5.17 -5.04 8.27
C GLU A 88 3.84 -5.26 8.99
N TYR A 89 3.44 -6.51 9.26
CA TYR A 89 2.23 -6.83 10.01
C TYR A 89 2.37 -6.50 11.50
N ALA A 90 3.49 -6.85 12.11
CA ALA A 90 3.78 -6.53 13.51
C ALA A 90 3.75 -5.01 13.80
N ASN A 91 4.15 -4.19 12.81
CA ASN A 91 4.16 -2.73 12.89
C ASN A 91 2.96 -2.09 12.17
N ALA A 92 1.95 -2.86 11.80
CA ALA A 92 0.83 -2.38 11.02
C ALA A 92 -0.02 -1.35 11.76
N ARG A 93 -0.57 -0.41 11.02
CA ARG A 93 -1.61 0.51 11.52
C ARG A 93 -2.97 -0.12 11.31
N VAL A 94 -3.72 -0.31 12.38
CA VAL A 94 -5.11 -0.78 12.29
C VAL A 94 -6.04 0.42 12.15
N VAL A 95 -6.93 0.38 11.18
CA VAL A 95 -7.86 1.48 10.84
C VAL A 95 -9.25 0.95 10.53
N GLU A 96 -10.25 1.79 10.76
CA GLU A 96 -11.61 1.52 10.30
C GLU A 96 -11.67 1.48 8.76
N PRO A 97 -12.57 0.70 8.16
CA PRO A 97 -12.76 0.66 6.71
C PRO A 97 -13.08 2.05 6.13
N LEU A 98 -12.64 2.29 4.91
CA LEU A 98 -12.92 3.53 4.22
C LEU A 98 -14.37 3.55 3.73
N THR A 99 -15.22 4.40 4.31
CA THR A 99 -16.59 4.59 3.81
C THR A 99 -16.60 5.24 2.43
N ARG A 100 -17.63 4.96 1.63
CA ARG A 100 -17.77 5.58 0.30
C ARG A 100 -17.84 7.09 0.32
N ALA A 101 -18.49 7.67 1.33
CA ALA A 101 -18.54 9.12 1.49
C ALA A 101 -17.13 9.70 1.67
N ARG A 102 -16.33 9.08 2.54
CA ARG A 102 -14.94 9.48 2.77
C ARG A 102 -14.06 9.25 1.53
N ALA A 103 -14.27 8.14 0.80
CA ALA A 103 -13.56 7.88 -0.46
C ALA A 103 -13.82 8.96 -1.50
N ARG A 104 -15.08 9.41 -1.67
CA ARG A 104 -15.43 10.53 -2.56
C ARG A 104 -14.74 11.84 -2.17
N LEU A 105 -14.66 12.14 -0.87
CA LEU A 105 -13.93 13.31 -0.38
C LEU A 105 -12.45 13.24 -0.73
N ILE A 106 -11.81 12.07 -0.55
CA ILE A 106 -10.39 11.86 -0.90
C ILE A 106 -10.19 12.03 -2.41
N VAL A 107 -11.09 11.50 -3.25
CA VAL A 107 -11.04 11.70 -4.71
C VAL A 107 -11.18 13.17 -5.07
N GLY A 108 -12.07 13.92 -4.40
CA GLY A 108 -12.17 15.37 -4.54
C GLY A 108 -10.87 16.11 -4.17
N GLN A 109 -10.25 15.73 -3.07
CA GLN A 109 -8.93 16.26 -2.67
C GLN A 109 -7.82 15.88 -3.67
N ALA A 110 -7.88 14.68 -4.24
CA ALA A 110 -6.95 14.23 -5.27
C ALA A 110 -7.05 15.08 -6.55
N ARG A 111 -8.29 15.46 -6.97
CA ARG A 111 -8.50 16.39 -8.08
C ARG A 111 -7.88 17.76 -7.80
N GLN A 112 -8.15 18.34 -6.63
CA GLN A 112 -7.56 19.62 -6.23
C GLN A 112 -6.03 19.56 -6.17
N LEU A 113 -5.49 18.44 -5.69
CA LEU A 113 -4.04 18.22 -5.69
C LEU A 113 -3.49 18.16 -7.13
N THR A 114 -4.22 17.52 -8.05
CA THR A 114 -3.85 17.47 -9.47
C THR A 114 -3.77 18.87 -10.07
N ASP A 115 -4.79 19.71 -9.86
CA ASP A 115 -4.77 21.10 -10.34
C ASP A 115 -3.57 21.87 -9.77
N ARG A 116 -3.30 21.72 -8.47
CA ARG A 116 -2.16 22.37 -7.82
C ARG A 116 -0.82 21.87 -8.36
N ILE A 117 -0.64 20.57 -8.58
CA ILE A 117 0.58 20.02 -9.19
C ILE A 117 0.79 20.60 -10.58
N ASN A 118 -0.27 20.66 -11.39
CA ASN A 118 -0.18 21.14 -12.74
C ASN A 118 0.11 22.65 -12.81
N THR A 119 -0.37 23.46 -11.88
CA THR A 119 -0.19 24.91 -11.86
C THR A 119 1.06 25.35 -11.10
N GLU A 120 1.35 24.75 -9.93
CA GLU A 120 2.36 25.27 -9.01
C GLU A 120 3.71 24.54 -9.11
N TRP A 121 3.72 23.23 -9.47
CA TRP A 121 4.95 22.44 -9.48
C TRP A 121 5.75 22.60 -10.78
N THR A 122 6.12 23.82 -11.08
CA THR A 122 6.80 24.19 -12.35
C THR A 122 8.19 23.54 -12.51
N ARG A 123 8.82 23.09 -11.42
CA ARG A 123 10.11 22.36 -11.44
C ARG A 123 9.94 20.87 -11.71
N ASN A 124 8.73 20.32 -11.60
CA ASN A 124 8.46 18.93 -11.91
C ASN A 124 8.34 18.76 -13.42
N PRO A 125 9.15 17.88 -14.05
CA PRO A 125 9.11 17.68 -15.50
C PRO A 125 7.85 16.92 -15.96
N LEU A 126 7.03 16.44 -15.02
CA LEU A 126 5.80 15.75 -15.28
C LEU A 126 4.60 16.60 -14.89
N GLU A 127 3.54 16.48 -15.66
CA GLU A 127 2.21 16.97 -15.33
C GLU A 127 1.21 15.82 -15.38
N ILE A 128 0.08 16.00 -14.73
CA ILE A 128 -0.96 14.97 -14.66
C ILE A 128 -1.97 15.22 -15.77
N ALA A 129 -2.02 14.29 -16.73
CA ALA A 129 -2.96 14.33 -17.84
C ALA A 129 -4.36 13.86 -17.45
N ALA A 130 -4.44 12.79 -16.59
CA ALA A 130 -5.71 12.29 -16.10
C ALA A 130 -5.57 11.65 -14.72
N LEU A 131 -6.69 11.57 -14.00
CA LEU A 131 -6.83 10.87 -12.73
C LEU A 131 -8.00 9.91 -12.82
N ALA A 132 -7.79 8.65 -12.49
CA ALA A 132 -8.81 7.62 -12.58
C ALA A 132 -8.76 6.65 -11.38
N PRO A 133 -9.73 6.70 -10.45
CA PRO A 133 -9.92 5.62 -9.49
C PRO A 133 -10.39 4.36 -10.22
N PHE A 134 -9.97 3.19 -9.70
CA PHE A 134 -10.31 1.89 -10.27
C PHE A 134 -10.60 0.84 -9.21
N GLY A 135 -10.92 -0.39 -9.62
CA GLY A 135 -11.12 -1.54 -8.74
C GLY A 135 -12.24 -1.33 -7.71
N SER A 136 -11.96 -1.57 -6.43
CA SER A 136 -12.97 -1.53 -5.34
C SER A 136 -13.73 -0.20 -5.23
N TYR A 137 -13.16 0.92 -5.67
CA TYR A 137 -13.87 2.20 -5.70
C TYR A 137 -15.11 2.17 -6.59
N LEU A 138 -15.11 1.38 -7.66
CA LEU A 138 -16.21 1.23 -8.61
C LEU A 138 -17.16 0.08 -8.26
N SER A 139 -16.85 -0.75 -7.27
CA SER A 139 -17.76 -1.80 -6.78
C SER A 139 -18.97 -1.16 -6.08
N GLN A 140 -19.96 -1.96 -5.69
CA GLN A 140 -21.11 -1.50 -4.92
C GLN A 140 -20.95 -1.68 -3.40
N GLU A 141 -19.81 -2.14 -2.94
CA GLU A 141 -19.55 -2.37 -1.52
C GLU A 141 -19.65 -1.08 -0.71
N PRO A 142 -20.28 -1.08 0.48
CA PRO A 142 -20.50 0.12 1.28
C PRO A 142 -19.20 0.68 1.87
N VAL A 143 -18.19 -0.16 2.03
CA VAL A 143 -16.87 0.17 2.58
C VAL A 143 -15.76 -0.34 1.67
N LEU A 144 -14.63 0.34 1.70
CA LEU A 144 -13.47 0.05 0.86
C LEU A 144 -12.26 -0.28 1.74
N GLU A 145 -11.47 -1.26 1.33
CA GLU A 145 -10.19 -1.58 1.97
C GLU A 145 -9.04 -0.70 1.46
N ALA A 146 -9.16 -0.25 0.23
CA ALA A 146 -8.18 0.59 -0.44
C ALA A 146 -8.86 1.55 -1.41
N LEU A 147 -8.17 2.63 -1.76
CA LEU A 147 -8.54 3.56 -2.82
C LEU A 147 -7.44 3.57 -3.87
N PRO A 148 -7.48 2.64 -4.84
CA PRO A 148 -6.52 2.64 -5.94
C PRO A 148 -6.81 3.81 -6.88
N LEU A 149 -5.77 4.61 -7.16
CA LEU A 149 -5.82 5.78 -8.04
C LEU A 149 -4.79 5.64 -9.15
N GLY A 150 -5.24 5.58 -10.38
CA GLY A 150 -4.42 5.75 -11.56
C GLY A 150 -4.13 7.22 -11.80
N ILE A 151 -2.86 7.55 -11.92
CA ILE A 151 -2.37 8.90 -12.17
C ILE A 151 -1.62 8.86 -13.50
N ILE A 152 -2.27 9.33 -14.53
CA ILE A 152 -1.71 9.37 -15.88
C ILE A 152 -0.84 10.62 -15.98
N VAL A 153 0.44 10.42 -16.25
CA VAL A 153 1.41 11.52 -16.33
C VAL A 153 1.95 11.66 -17.74
N ARG A 154 2.19 12.90 -18.15
CA ARG A 154 2.89 13.24 -19.39
C ARG A 154 4.05 14.18 -19.11
N ILE A 155 4.95 14.31 -20.08
CA ILE A 155 6.08 15.25 -19.97
C ILE A 155 5.54 16.67 -20.17
N ARG A 156 5.81 17.52 -19.19
CA ARG A 156 5.44 18.94 -19.24
C ARG A 156 6.28 19.65 -20.32
N PRO A 157 5.66 20.45 -21.18
CA PRO A 157 6.39 21.34 -22.08
C PRO A 157 7.21 22.33 -21.24
N ALA A 158 8.53 22.23 -21.26
CA ALA A 158 9.38 23.10 -20.47
C ALA A 158 9.99 24.20 -21.34
N PRO A 159 9.98 25.46 -20.91
CA PRO A 159 10.72 26.53 -21.60
C PRO A 159 12.20 26.21 -21.61
N ARG A 160 12.85 26.38 -22.77
CA ARG A 160 14.28 26.02 -23.01
C ARG A 160 15.24 26.55 -21.94
N ARG A 161 14.96 27.72 -21.34
CA ARG A 161 15.81 28.40 -20.33
C ARG A 161 15.71 27.83 -18.91
N ALA A 162 14.75 26.98 -18.60
CA ALA A 162 14.49 26.47 -17.25
C ALA A 162 14.95 25.01 -17.02
N ARG A 163 15.48 24.33 -18.04
CA ARG A 163 15.80 22.88 -17.97
C ARG A 163 16.78 22.48 -16.87
N TRP A 164 17.74 23.33 -16.54
CA TRP A 164 18.74 23.03 -15.52
C TRP A 164 18.23 23.12 -14.08
N ARG A 165 17.02 23.65 -13.87
CA ARG A 165 16.36 23.74 -12.56
C ARG A 165 15.29 22.66 -12.34
N MET A 166 15.02 21.83 -13.34
CA MET A 166 13.99 20.80 -13.25
C MET A 166 14.52 19.56 -12.54
N LEU A 167 13.61 18.86 -11.85
CA LEU A 167 13.86 17.55 -11.32
C LEU A 167 14.10 16.53 -12.44
N THR A 168 14.68 15.38 -12.10
CA THR A 168 14.66 14.24 -13.04
C THR A 168 13.23 13.70 -13.16
N LYS A 169 12.94 12.96 -14.24
CA LYS A 169 11.63 12.30 -14.38
C LYS A 169 11.33 11.35 -13.22
N ALA A 170 12.35 10.62 -12.74
CA ALA A 170 12.23 9.69 -11.63
C ALA A 170 11.89 10.43 -10.32
N ASP A 171 12.58 11.53 -10.03
CA ASP A 171 12.32 12.35 -8.85
C ASP A 171 10.92 12.99 -8.93
N GLY A 172 10.55 13.50 -10.11
CA GLY A 172 9.21 14.06 -10.34
C GLY A 172 8.09 13.04 -10.14
N ALA A 173 8.27 11.83 -10.64
CA ALA A 173 7.34 10.74 -10.43
C ALA A 173 7.25 10.32 -8.95
N HIS A 174 8.39 10.28 -8.27
CA HIS A 174 8.44 9.98 -6.84
C HIS A 174 7.70 11.03 -6.02
N GLU A 175 7.92 12.31 -6.32
CA GLU A 175 7.27 13.44 -5.65
C GLU A 175 5.75 13.42 -5.84
N ILE A 176 5.26 13.25 -7.08
CA ILE A 176 3.83 13.10 -7.39
C ILE A 176 3.24 11.93 -6.59
N ARG A 177 3.85 10.73 -6.70
CA ARG A 177 3.37 9.55 -5.97
C ARG A 177 3.33 9.78 -4.47
N GLY A 178 4.34 10.44 -3.91
CA GLY A 178 4.42 10.80 -2.50
C GLY A 178 3.27 11.70 -2.05
N ALA A 179 2.97 12.75 -2.83
CA ALA A 179 1.90 13.70 -2.55
C ALA A 179 0.52 13.04 -2.54
N PHE A 180 0.21 12.18 -3.52
CA PHE A 180 -1.06 11.44 -3.51
C PHE A 180 -1.16 10.46 -2.35
N LYS A 181 -0.08 9.74 -2.02
CA LYS A 181 -0.05 8.85 -0.86
C LYS A 181 -0.20 9.58 0.48
N ALA A 182 0.12 10.88 0.53
CA ALA A 182 -0.06 11.70 1.72
C ALA A 182 -1.52 12.08 2.00
N LEU A 183 -2.41 12.02 0.99
CA LEU A 183 -3.84 12.32 1.15
C LEU A 183 -4.50 11.36 2.13
N SER A 184 -4.17 10.06 2.05
CA SER A 184 -4.71 9.04 2.96
C SER A 184 -3.88 7.77 2.92
N SER A 185 -3.86 7.03 4.05
CA SER A 185 -3.26 5.69 4.11
C SER A 185 -3.95 4.67 3.19
N PHE A 186 -5.18 4.94 2.78
CA PHE A 186 -5.94 4.10 1.84
C PHE A 186 -5.55 4.32 0.39
N VAL A 187 -4.89 5.43 0.06
CA VAL A 187 -4.53 5.76 -1.33
C VAL A 187 -3.37 4.90 -1.82
N HIS A 188 -3.65 4.12 -2.85
CA HIS A 188 -2.67 3.35 -3.62
C HIS A 188 -2.43 4.04 -4.97
N ALA A 189 -1.46 4.94 -5.02
CA ALA A 189 -1.13 5.72 -6.21
C ALA A 189 -0.32 4.88 -7.20
N GLN A 190 -0.88 4.62 -8.38
CA GLN A 190 -0.25 3.99 -9.53
C GLN A 190 -0.01 5.05 -10.61
N LEU A 191 1.26 5.30 -10.96
CA LEU A 191 1.59 6.19 -12.07
C LEU A 191 1.66 5.36 -13.35
N CYS A 192 1.00 5.88 -14.39
CA CYS A 192 0.93 5.30 -15.72
C CYS A 192 1.19 6.40 -16.76
N THR A 193 1.55 6.02 -17.97
CA THR A 193 1.70 6.93 -19.12
C THR A 193 0.42 7.00 -19.94
N GLU A 194 -0.37 5.94 -19.92
CA GLU A 194 -1.62 5.83 -20.65
C GLU A 194 -2.75 5.26 -19.78
N VAL A 195 -3.98 5.66 -20.08
CA VAL A 195 -5.17 5.17 -19.36
C VAL A 195 -5.36 3.65 -19.53
N GLY A 196 -4.95 3.12 -20.70
CA GLY A 196 -5.04 1.69 -21.01
C GLY A 196 -4.18 0.77 -20.14
N GLU A 197 -3.19 1.31 -19.42
CA GLU A 197 -2.38 0.56 -18.44
C GLU A 197 -3.13 0.28 -17.12
N LEU A 198 -4.29 0.91 -16.91
CA LEU A 198 -5.05 0.73 -15.68
C LEU A 198 -5.89 -0.55 -15.72
N PRO A 199 -6.02 -1.25 -14.58
CA PRO A 199 -6.97 -2.35 -14.47
C PRO A 199 -8.41 -1.89 -14.68
N THR A 200 -9.16 -2.63 -15.46
CA THR A 200 -10.60 -2.40 -15.66
C THR A 200 -11.42 -3.05 -14.53
N PRO A 201 -12.54 -2.43 -14.08
CA PRO A 201 -13.06 -1.14 -14.52
C PRO A 201 -12.33 0.05 -13.86
N PHE A 202 -12.28 1.19 -14.56
CA PHE A 202 -11.82 2.48 -14.04
C PHE A 202 -12.78 3.60 -14.43
N ALA A 203 -12.72 4.74 -13.74
CA ALA A 203 -13.50 5.93 -14.08
C ALA A 203 -12.61 7.18 -14.08
N VAL A 204 -12.51 7.86 -15.20
CA VAL A 204 -11.76 9.13 -15.28
C VAL A 204 -12.53 10.22 -14.53
N VAL A 205 -11.92 10.78 -13.49
CA VAL A 205 -12.50 11.84 -12.64
C VAL A 205 -11.85 13.21 -12.86
N TYR A 206 -10.72 13.24 -13.55
CA TYR A 206 -10.03 14.44 -13.99
C TYR A 206 -9.34 14.14 -15.32
N GLN A 207 -9.41 15.11 -16.23
CA GLN A 207 -8.67 15.10 -17.50
C GLN A 207 -8.21 16.53 -17.77
N ALA A 208 -6.91 16.71 -17.96
CA ALA A 208 -6.37 17.98 -18.40
C ALA A 208 -6.87 18.28 -19.83
N LEU A 209 -7.25 19.52 -20.08
CA LEU A 209 -7.54 19.96 -21.44
C LEU A 209 -6.23 19.88 -22.24
N ASP A 210 -6.29 19.26 -23.40
CA ASP A 210 -5.18 19.35 -24.34
C ASP A 210 -5.20 20.75 -24.91
N ASP A 211 -4.11 21.52 -24.69
CA ASP A 211 -3.94 22.85 -25.24
C ASP A 211 -3.67 22.85 -26.78
N ASP A 212 -3.93 21.72 -27.44
CA ASP A 212 -3.80 21.56 -28.90
C ASP A 212 -5.20 21.65 -29.57
N ALA A 213 -5.75 22.84 -29.61
CA ALA A 213 -6.84 23.20 -30.51
C ALA A 213 -6.58 24.57 -31.18
#